data_2082f1fa71e8bf7979fbc02e80574440
#
_entry.id   2082f1fa71e8bf7979fbc02e80574440
#
_cell.length_a   1.000
_cell.length_b   1.000
_cell.length_c   1.000
_cell.angle_alpha   90.00
_cell.angle_beta   90.00
_cell.angle_gamma   90.00
#
_symmetry.space_group_name_H-M   'P 1'
#
loop_
_entity.id
_entity.type
_entity.pdbx_description
1 polymer ?
#
loop_
_entity_poly.entity_id
_entity_poly.type
_entity_poly.pdbx_seq_one_letter_code
_entity_poly.pdbx_strand_id
1 'polypeptide(L)'
;MEYANENLLSLTREFELRGCKMTRINLVCPSELTDKHLMAEYRELPRIFTYVNKHGVPNDIPERYTLGKGHVKFFCDKLDWLYSRYRSIFCELINRGFAIDKRAYSSVRDSAWVMLGYESRYRPTPEELYLNMARLCKRCKVDNVKKELSSND
;
A
#
# COMPACT_ATOMS: atom_id res chain seq x y z
N MET A 1 -11.04 18.14 22.62
CA MET A 1 -11.36 17.00 21.75
C MET A 1 -11.57 17.36 20.27
N GLU A 2 -11.74 18.62 19.92
CA GLU A 2 -11.91 19.07 18.53
C GLU A 2 -10.60 19.19 17.73
N TYR A 3 -9.46 19.38 18.38
CA TYR A 3 -8.16 19.58 17.71
C TYR A 3 -7.61 18.34 16.99
N ALA A 4 -8.01 17.13 17.34
CA ALA A 4 -7.56 15.91 16.69
C ALA A 4 -8.25 15.67 15.33
N ASN A 5 -9.45 16.21 15.15
CA ASN A 5 -10.27 15.97 13.95
C ASN A 5 -9.88 16.88 12.77
N GLU A 6 -9.47 18.12 13.03
CA GLU A 6 -9.02 19.05 11.98
C GLU A 6 -7.67 18.65 11.38
N ASN A 7 -6.75 18.14 12.21
CA ASN A 7 -5.48 17.63 11.73
C ASN A 7 -5.63 16.35 10.87
N LEU A 8 -6.58 15.48 11.21
CA LEU A 8 -6.83 14.26 10.43
C LEU A 8 -7.43 14.58 9.06
N LEU A 9 -8.34 15.56 9.00
CA LEU A 9 -8.95 16.03 7.76
C LEU A 9 -7.96 16.83 6.89
N SER A 10 -7.04 17.59 7.49
CA SER A 10 -6.01 18.30 6.75
C SER A 10 -4.97 17.34 6.14
N LEU A 11 -4.60 16.29 6.86
CA LEU A 11 -3.63 15.30 6.37
C LEU A 11 -4.21 14.37 5.30
N THR A 12 -5.48 14.02 5.37
CA THR A 12 -6.16 13.34 4.26
C THR A 12 -6.25 14.26 3.04
N ARG A 13 -6.47 15.55 3.25
CA ARG A 13 -6.47 16.57 2.19
C ARG A 13 -5.06 16.82 1.61
N GLU A 14 -4.01 16.87 2.43
CA GLU A 14 -2.63 16.98 1.95
C GLU A 14 -2.18 15.73 1.17
N PHE A 15 -2.64 14.55 1.59
CA PHE A 15 -2.40 13.30 0.88
C PHE A 15 -3.13 13.25 -0.47
N GLU A 16 -4.32 13.87 -0.56
CA GLU A 16 -5.11 14.02 -1.78
C GLU A 16 -4.59 15.14 -2.70
N LEU A 17 -4.13 16.26 -2.14
CA LEU A 17 -3.74 17.48 -2.87
C LEU A 17 -2.34 17.42 -3.51
N ARG A 18 -1.44 16.56 -3.05
CA ARG A 18 -0.10 16.43 -3.63
C ARG A 18 -0.04 15.62 -4.93
N GLY A 19 -1.17 15.36 -5.59
CA GLY A 19 -1.19 14.57 -6.83
C GLY A 19 -0.62 13.16 -6.62
N CYS A 20 -0.51 12.74 -5.37
CA CYS A 20 -0.04 11.41 -5.02
C CYS A 20 -1.13 10.44 -5.46
N LYS A 21 -0.90 9.75 -6.55
CA LYS A 21 -1.67 8.55 -6.89
C LYS A 21 -1.78 7.76 -5.60
N MET A 22 -3.01 7.61 -5.09
CA MET A 22 -3.26 7.01 -3.79
C MET A 22 -2.42 5.76 -3.60
N THR A 23 -1.69 5.68 -2.50
CA THR A 23 -0.98 4.48 -2.10
C THR A 23 -1.92 3.30 -2.21
N ARG A 24 -1.55 2.30 -3.00
CA ARG A 24 -2.40 1.14 -3.25
C ARG A 24 -1.70 -0.10 -2.81
N ILE A 25 -2.27 -0.71 -1.79
CA ILE A 25 -1.81 -2.00 -1.28
C ILE A 25 -2.61 -3.10 -1.97
N ASN A 26 -1.90 -4.02 -2.59
CA ASN A 26 -2.49 -5.19 -3.22
C ASN A 26 -2.53 -6.37 -2.25
N LEU A 27 -3.48 -7.24 -2.46
CA LEU A 27 -3.69 -8.45 -1.64
C LEU A 27 -3.19 -9.72 -2.33
N VAL A 28 -3.11 -9.69 -3.65
CA VAL A 28 -2.60 -10.82 -4.45
C VAL A 28 -1.13 -11.08 -4.18
N CYS A 29 -0.67 -12.29 -4.46
CA CYS A 29 0.74 -12.64 -4.29
C CYS A 29 1.64 -11.67 -5.08
N PRO A 30 2.75 -11.20 -4.51
CA PRO A 30 3.68 -10.31 -5.23
C PRO A 30 4.16 -10.86 -6.57
N SER A 31 4.30 -12.18 -6.70
CA SER A 31 4.69 -12.84 -7.95
C SER A 31 3.68 -12.64 -9.09
N GLU A 32 2.43 -12.33 -8.79
CA GLU A 32 1.35 -12.08 -9.77
C GLU A 32 1.29 -10.62 -10.23
N LEU A 33 2.05 -9.73 -9.60
CA LEU A 33 2.11 -8.32 -9.97
C LEU A 33 3.07 -8.10 -11.14
N THR A 34 2.72 -7.15 -12.01
CA THR A 34 3.67 -6.61 -12.98
C THR A 34 4.81 -5.86 -12.28
N ASP A 35 5.96 -5.73 -12.92
CA ASP A 35 7.10 -4.97 -12.38
C ASP A 35 6.70 -3.56 -11.95
N LYS A 36 5.86 -2.91 -12.75
CA LYS A 36 5.35 -1.56 -12.47
C LYS A 36 4.52 -1.51 -11.18
N HIS A 37 3.60 -2.44 -11.01
CA HIS A 37 2.75 -2.50 -9.79
C HIS A 37 3.57 -2.89 -8.57
N LEU A 38 4.46 -3.85 -8.72
CA LEU A 38 5.34 -4.31 -7.65
C LEU A 38 6.25 -3.19 -7.12
N MET A 39 6.91 -2.48 -8.04
CA MET A 39 7.79 -1.36 -7.69
C MET A 39 7.02 -0.18 -7.09
N ALA A 40 5.82 0.12 -7.62
CA ALA A 40 4.97 1.17 -7.09
C ALA A 40 4.55 0.87 -5.64
N GLU A 41 4.12 -0.36 -5.36
CA GLU A 41 3.73 -0.77 -4.01
C GLU A 41 4.93 -0.75 -3.05
N TYR A 42 6.09 -1.20 -3.50
CA TYR A 42 7.33 -1.14 -2.71
C TYR A 42 7.68 0.29 -2.25
N ARG A 43 7.50 1.27 -3.12
CA ARG A 43 7.78 2.69 -2.80
C ARG A 43 6.72 3.33 -1.92
N GLU A 44 5.49 2.91 -2.05
CA GLU A 44 4.33 3.55 -1.40
C GLU A 44 4.03 2.97 -0.02
N LEU A 45 4.17 1.67 0.17
CA LEU A 45 3.81 0.96 1.40
C LEU A 45 4.49 1.53 2.66
N PRO A 46 5.79 1.90 2.66
CA PRO A 46 6.46 2.47 3.84
C PRO A 46 5.81 3.74 4.39
N ARG A 47 5.06 4.47 3.57
CA ARG A 47 4.37 5.69 4.00
C ARG A 47 3.32 5.43 5.07
N ILE A 48 2.70 4.24 5.07
CA ILE A 48 1.71 3.86 6.09
C ILE A 48 2.40 3.72 7.45
N PHE A 49 3.57 3.11 7.51
CA PHE A 49 4.36 3.02 8.75
C PHE A 49 4.76 4.41 9.25
N THR A 50 5.23 5.27 8.37
CA THR A 50 5.59 6.66 8.72
C THR A 50 4.38 7.43 9.25
N TYR A 51 3.21 7.28 8.62
CA TYR A 51 1.98 7.91 9.06
C TYR A 51 1.58 7.46 10.46
N VAL A 52 1.52 6.16 10.71
CA VAL A 52 1.12 5.60 12.02
C VAL A 52 2.14 5.95 13.11
N ASN A 53 3.44 5.95 12.79
CA ASN A 53 4.48 6.40 13.72
C ASN A 53 4.27 7.84 14.18
N LYS A 54 3.88 8.71 13.27
CA LYS A 54 3.73 10.14 13.53
C LYS A 54 2.39 10.49 14.19
N HIS A 55 1.31 9.83 13.81
CA HIS A 55 -0.06 10.21 14.16
C HIS A 55 -0.82 9.18 15.00
N GLY A 56 -0.27 7.97 15.16
CA GLY A 56 -0.98 6.86 15.78
C GLY A 56 -1.97 6.19 14.83
N VAL A 57 -2.66 5.18 15.35
CA VAL A 57 -3.69 4.43 14.61
C VAL A 57 -4.99 5.25 14.57
N PRO A 58 -5.59 5.51 13.38
CA PRO A 58 -6.87 6.20 13.29
C PRO A 58 -8.01 5.45 14.01
N ASN A 59 -9.00 6.19 14.49
CA ASN A 59 -10.18 5.58 15.14
C ASN A 59 -11.25 5.11 14.17
N ASP A 60 -11.27 5.66 12.95
CA ASP A 60 -12.28 5.43 11.92
C ASP A 60 -11.79 4.46 10.83
N ILE A 61 -11.27 3.32 11.25
CA ILE A 61 -10.77 2.28 10.34
C ILE A 61 -11.95 1.59 9.66
N PRO A 62 -11.96 1.50 8.30
CA PRO A 62 -12.96 0.71 7.60
C PRO A 62 -12.94 -0.75 8.04
N GLU A 63 -14.12 -1.33 8.20
CA GLU A 63 -14.27 -2.74 8.61
C GLU A 63 -13.79 -3.71 7.55
N ARG A 64 -13.91 -3.33 6.27
CA ARG A 64 -13.55 -4.16 5.12
C ARG A 64 -12.57 -3.44 4.20
N TYR A 65 -11.78 -4.24 3.50
CA TYR A 65 -10.92 -3.75 2.41
C TYR A 65 -11.76 -2.98 1.39
N THR A 66 -11.34 -1.77 1.09
CA THR A 66 -12.00 -0.89 0.14
C THR A 66 -11.00 -0.27 -0.82
N LEU A 67 -11.45 0.06 -2.02
CA LEU A 67 -10.69 0.85 -2.99
C LEU A 67 -11.09 2.32 -2.86
N GLY A 68 -10.14 3.22 -3.06
CA GLY A 68 -10.40 4.65 -2.96
C GLY A 68 -10.32 5.18 -1.53
N LYS A 69 -11.30 5.99 -1.13
CA LYS A 69 -11.32 6.61 0.21
C LYS A 69 -11.35 5.54 1.30
N GLY A 70 -10.45 5.64 2.25
CA GLY A 70 -10.32 4.67 3.34
C GLY A 70 -9.39 3.49 3.05
N HIS A 71 -8.90 3.31 1.83
CA HIS A 71 -8.01 2.22 1.47
C HIS A 71 -6.74 2.17 2.35
N VAL A 72 -6.06 3.29 2.51
CA VAL A 72 -4.86 3.40 3.34
C VAL A 72 -5.20 3.22 4.82
N LYS A 73 -6.27 3.84 5.30
CA LYS A 73 -6.73 3.72 6.69
C LYS A 73 -7.00 2.27 7.10
N PHE A 74 -7.56 1.48 6.19
CA PHE A 74 -7.84 0.07 6.43
C PHE A 74 -6.62 -0.70 6.94
N PHE A 75 -5.42 -0.34 6.48
CA PHE A 75 -4.18 -1.02 6.84
C PHE A 75 -3.49 -0.44 8.07
N CYS A 76 -3.92 0.70 8.59
CA CYS A 76 -3.23 1.37 9.70
C CYS A 76 -3.23 0.56 11.01
N ASP A 77 -4.16 -0.35 11.22
CA ASP A 77 -4.22 -1.28 12.34
C ASP A 77 -3.73 -2.71 12.00
N LYS A 78 -3.19 -2.90 10.78
CA LYS A 78 -2.73 -4.20 10.26
C LYS A 78 -1.24 -4.17 9.89
N LEU A 79 -0.44 -3.55 10.75
CA LEU A 79 0.98 -3.30 10.48
C LEU A 79 1.82 -4.57 10.43
N ASP A 80 1.45 -5.59 11.16
CA ASP A 80 2.04 -6.93 11.11
C ASP A 80 1.88 -7.56 9.71
N TRP A 81 0.67 -7.49 9.15
CA TRP A 81 0.39 -7.95 7.80
C TRP A 81 1.13 -7.10 6.76
N LEU A 82 1.12 -5.78 6.91
CA LEU A 82 1.85 -4.88 6.02
C LEU A 82 3.35 -5.15 6.01
N TYR A 83 3.94 -5.42 7.15
CA TYR A 83 5.36 -5.74 7.24
C TYR A 83 5.68 -7.06 6.52
N SER A 84 4.88 -8.10 6.74
CA SER A 84 5.00 -9.36 5.99
C SER A 84 4.84 -9.14 4.48
N ARG A 85 3.88 -8.31 4.09
CA ARG A 85 3.67 -7.91 2.70
C ARG A 85 4.89 -7.20 2.12
N TYR A 86 5.43 -6.23 2.82
CA TYR A 86 6.61 -5.47 2.40
C TYR A 86 7.82 -6.38 2.20
N ARG A 87 8.04 -7.29 3.12
CA ARG A 87 9.10 -8.30 3.03
C ARG A 87 8.93 -9.19 1.79
N SER A 88 7.74 -9.65 1.52
CA SER A 88 7.44 -10.49 0.34
C SER A 88 7.67 -9.73 -0.96
N ILE A 89 7.28 -8.45 -1.03
CA ILE A 89 7.55 -7.58 -2.18
C ILE A 89 9.04 -7.38 -2.37
N PHE A 90 9.79 -7.13 -1.31
CA PHE A 90 11.25 -6.99 -1.36
C PHE A 90 11.92 -8.25 -1.91
N CYS A 91 11.54 -9.42 -1.40
CA CYS A 91 12.07 -10.70 -1.90
C CYS A 91 11.75 -10.91 -3.38
N GLU A 92 10.54 -10.60 -3.82
CA GLU A 92 10.15 -10.74 -5.22
C GLU A 92 10.94 -9.80 -6.14
N LEU A 93 11.17 -8.56 -5.72
CA LEU A 93 12.00 -7.61 -6.47
C LEU A 93 13.44 -8.10 -6.61
N ILE A 94 14.02 -8.65 -5.55
CA ILE A 94 15.36 -9.26 -5.60
C ILE A 94 15.36 -10.46 -6.56
N ASN A 95 14.37 -11.33 -6.49
CA ASN A 95 14.23 -12.50 -7.38
C ASN A 95 14.16 -12.10 -8.86
N ARG A 96 13.52 -10.97 -9.16
CA ARG A 96 13.45 -10.41 -10.51
C ARG A 96 14.72 -9.67 -10.96
N GLY A 97 15.73 -9.55 -10.10
CA GLY A 97 17.01 -8.91 -10.40
C GLY A 97 17.02 -7.38 -10.25
N PHE A 98 16.05 -6.79 -9.56
CA PHE A 98 16.07 -5.36 -9.29
C PHE A 98 17.14 -4.98 -8.27
N ALA A 99 17.89 -3.91 -8.57
CA ALA A 99 18.82 -3.31 -7.62
C ALA A 99 18.03 -2.48 -6.60
N ILE A 100 17.87 -3.00 -5.38
CA ILE A 100 17.11 -2.36 -4.30
C ILE A 100 18.07 -1.92 -3.19
N ASP A 101 17.88 -0.69 -2.69
CA ASP A 101 18.64 -0.20 -1.53
C ASP A 101 18.16 -0.93 -0.26
N LYS A 102 19.04 -1.79 0.25
CA LYS A 102 18.80 -2.55 1.49
C LYS A 102 18.61 -1.67 2.73
N ARG A 103 19.10 -0.42 2.69
CA ARG A 103 18.93 0.53 3.80
C ARG A 103 17.50 0.97 3.95
N ALA A 104 16.79 1.18 2.84
CA ALA A 104 15.35 1.50 2.87
C ALA A 104 14.54 0.37 3.52
N TYR A 105 14.85 -0.88 3.17
CA TYR A 105 14.23 -2.04 3.80
C TYR A 105 14.53 -2.12 5.31
N SER A 106 15.79 -1.93 5.71
CA SER A 106 16.18 -1.94 7.13
C SER A 106 15.48 -0.85 7.93
N SER A 107 15.33 0.35 7.37
CA SER A 107 14.63 1.46 8.01
C SER A 107 13.15 1.13 8.28
N VAL A 108 12.48 0.50 7.33
CA VAL A 108 11.08 0.05 7.52
C VAL A 108 10.99 -1.06 8.56
N ARG A 109 11.90 -2.02 8.53
CA ARG A 109 11.98 -3.09 9.53
C ARG A 109 12.12 -2.53 10.94
N ASP A 110 13.05 -1.59 11.13
CA ASP A 110 13.32 -1.02 12.44
C ASP A 110 12.14 -0.18 12.95
N SER A 111 11.45 0.53 12.07
CA SER A 111 10.20 1.22 12.39
C SER A 111 9.07 0.26 12.77
N ALA A 112 8.98 -0.89 12.09
CA ALA A 112 7.97 -1.91 12.36
C ALA A 112 8.19 -2.60 13.72
N TRP A 113 9.44 -2.78 14.15
CA TRP A 113 9.75 -3.40 15.45
C TRP A 113 9.13 -2.67 16.64
N VAL A 114 9.05 -1.35 16.58
CA VAL A 114 8.42 -0.53 17.63
C VAL A 114 6.91 -0.78 17.72
N MET A 115 6.30 -1.30 16.65
CA MET A 115 4.85 -1.46 16.50
C MET A 115 4.37 -2.90 16.55
N LEU A 116 5.25 -3.89 16.72
CA LEU A 116 4.91 -5.33 16.74
C LEU A 116 4.06 -5.78 17.95
N GLY A 117 3.61 -4.85 18.81
CA GLY A 117 2.59 -5.14 19.81
C GLY A 117 1.16 -5.33 19.27
N TYR A 118 0.95 -5.13 17.96
CA TYR A 118 -0.35 -5.22 17.30
C TYR A 118 -0.43 -6.43 16.39
N GLU A 119 -0.84 -7.57 16.93
CA GLU A 119 -1.23 -8.74 16.14
C GLU A 119 -2.64 -8.54 15.60
N SER A 120 -2.78 -8.08 14.36
CA SER A 120 -4.09 -7.88 13.73
C SER A 120 -4.76 -9.19 13.33
N ARG A 121 -3.99 -10.27 13.15
CA ARG A 121 -4.44 -11.56 12.60
C ARG A 121 -5.20 -11.42 11.27
N TYR A 122 -5.01 -10.30 10.57
CA TYR A 122 -5.68 -10.05 9.31
C TYR A 122 -5.29 -11.10 8.25
N ARG A 123 -6.32 -11.56 7.56
CA ARG A 123 -6.20 -12.44 6.39
C ARG A 123 -7.16 -11.95 5.32
N PRO A 124 -6.70 -11.68 4.10
CA PRO A 124 -7.59 -11.30 3.00
C PRO A 124 -8.67 -12.34 2.76
N THR A 125 -9.91 -11.89 2.60
CA THR A 125 -11.02 -12.77 2.21
C THR A 125 -11.03 -13.00 0.69
N PRO A 126 -11.70 -14.06 0.19
CA PRO A 126 -11.85 -14.28 -1.25
C PRO A 126 -12.47 -13.10 -1.99
N GLU A 127 -13.45 -12.42 -1.38
CA GLU A 127 -14.12 -11.24 -1.93
C GLU A 127 -13.17 -10.05 -2.06
N GLU A 128 -12.33 -9.83 -1.05
CA GLU A 128 -11.32 -8.76 -1.05
C GLU A 128 -10.25 -9.03 -2.12
N LEU A 129 -9.78 -10.28 -2.25
CA LEU A 129 -8.87 -10.70 -3.31
C LEU A 129 -9.47 -10.48 -4.69
N TYR A 130 -10.73 -10.86 -4.89
CA TYR A 130 -11.44 -10.64 -6.14
C TYR A 130 -11.54 -9.14 -6.49
N LEU A 131 -11.86 -8.29 -5.52
CA LEU A 131 -11.93 -6.85 -5.69
C LEU A 131 -10.57 -6.26 -6.12
N ASN A 132 -9.49 -6.74 -5.52
CA ASN A 132 -8.12 -6.33 -5.88
C ASN A 132 -7.75 -6.79 -7.29
N MET A 133 -8.02 -8.03 -7.65
CA MET A 133 -7.74 -8.59 -8.98
C MET A 133 -8.52 -7.85 -10.07
N ALA A 134 -9.79 -7.56 -9.86
CA ALA A 134 -10.62 -6.82 -10.80
C ALA A 134 -10.05 -5.42 -11.09
N ARG A 135 -9.51 -4.75 -10.07
CA ARG A 135 -8.85 -3.47 -10.23
C ARG A 135 -7.56 -3.57 -11.06
N LEU A 136 -6.74 -4.57 -10.78
CA LEU A 136 -5.48 -4.79 -11.50
C LEU A 136 -5.75 -5.08 -13.00
N CYS A 137 -6.73 -5.91 -13.30
CA CYS A 137 -7.13 -6.23 -14.68
C CYS A 137 -7.59 -4.99 -15.45
N LYS A 138 -8.37 -4.11 -14.84
CA LYS A 138 -8.79 -2.85 -15.48
C LYS A 138 -7.60 -1.95 -15.82
N ARG A 139 -6.62 -1.84 -14.93
CA ARG A 139 -5.43 -1.03 -15.15
C ARG A 139 -4.52 -1.58 -16.24
N CYS A 140 -4.30 -2.90 -16.26
CA CYS A 140 -3.51 -3.54 -17.32
C CYS A 140 -4.10 -3.30 -18.71
N LYS A 141 -5.43 -3.34 -18.84
CA LYS A 141 -6.11 -3.03 -20.13
C LYS A 141 -5.89 -1.59 -20.56
N VAL A 142 -5.99 -0.62 -19.65
CA VAL A 142 -5.78 0.80 -19.96
C VAL A 142 -4.32 1.06 -20.36
N ASP A 143 -3.36 0.46 -19.69
CA ASP A 143 -1.94 0.63 -20.01
C ASP A 143 -1.59 -0.01 -21.37
N ASN A 144 -2.20 -1.12 -21.74
CA ASN A 144 -2.00 -1.76 -23.04
C ASN A 144 -2.59 -0.90 -24.20
N VAL A 145 -3.79 -0.37 -24.03
CA VAL A 145 -4.41 0.53 -25.03
C VAL A 145 -3.55 1.78 -25.24
N LYS A 146 -2.97 2.35 -24.18
CA LYS A 146 -2.07 3.50 -24.29
C LYS A 146 -0.78 3.15 -25.03
N LYS A 147 -0.23 1.94 -24.84
CA LYS A 147 0.96 1.49 -25.58
C LYS A 147 0.68 1.31 -27.07
N GLU A 148 -0.47 0.74 -27.43
CA GLU A 148 -0.88 0.55 -28.82
C GLU A 148 -1.09 1.89 -29.53
N LEU A 149 -1.67 2.90 -28.85
CA LEU A 149 -1.87 4.23 -29.39
C LEU A 149 -0.55 5.00 -29.58
N SER A 150 0.46 4.77 -28.73
CA SER A 150 1.76 5.45 -28.83
C SER A 150 2.74 4.79 -29.80
N SER A 151 2.45 3.59 -30.30
CA SER A 151 3.28 2.87 -31.26
C SER A 151 2.86 3.11 -32.73
N ASN A 152 1.78 3.86 -32.94
CA ASN A 152 1.25 4.17 -34.30
C ASN A 152 1.54 5.62 -34.74
N ASP A 153 2.34 6.37 -33.99
CA ASP A 153 2.91 7.67 -34.38
C ASP A 153 4.40 7.51 -34.75
#